data_191b142dd53cff9e592593620ee3646f
#
_entry.id   191b142dd53cff9e592593620ee3646f
#
_cell.length_a   1.000
_cell.length_b   1.000
_cell.length_c   1.000
_cell.angle_alpha   90.00
_cell.angle_beta   90.00
_cell.angle_gamma   90.00
#
_symmetry.space_group_name_H-M   'P 1'
#
loop_
_entity.id
_entity.type
_entity.pdbx_description
1 polymer ?
#
loop_
_entity_poly.entity_id
_entity_poly.type
_entity_poly.pdbx_seq_one_letter_code
_entity_poly.pdbx_strand_id
1 'polypeptide(L)'
;MASPKILVLNPNGTDIYDEVTREVAIPAVASDTEVVIRNLAGSVPRTAFLPAPSVLLNALLTAVVDAEKDGFDAVVIACCDDPGLQDAKDLVSIPVTAPMEAAVHTAAPLGRLGVIAPRIESGENENLPANSNWVRRRIHQYGMSHIFAGVRHAPCPHPSEAETERLLDTDIGQLCALVRGGMADALKDTGIKQAQLACEEDDADVLFFACTIWSGLLGPVQENVPARVLDPVATPVRFAEMLARNGANV
;
A
#
# COMPACT_ATOMS: atom_id res chain seq x y z
N MET A 1 16.58 23.95 -5.57
CA MET A 1 15.63 23.50 -4.55
C MET A 1 16.34 22.44 -3.73
N ALA A 2 16.08 22.34 -2.43
CA ALA A 2 16.65 21.26 -1.61
C ALA A 2 16.10 19.92 -2.11
N SER A 3 16.90 18.87 -2.02
CA SER A 3 16.49 17.51 -2.38
C SER A 3 15.45 17.00 -1.37
N PRO A 4 14.28 16.57 -1.78
CA PRO A 4 13.26 16.09 -0.84
C PRO A 4 13.72 14.85 -0.07
N LYS A 5 13.31 14.77 1.20
CA LYS A 5 13.52 13.61 2.06
C LYS A 5 12.17 13.02 2.46
N ILE A 6 11.87 11.82 2.01
CA ILE A 6 10.57 11.16 2.17
C ILE A 6 10.69 9.97 3.11
N LEU A 7 9.83 9.92 4.12
CA LEU A 7 9.65 8.73 4.94
C LEU A 7 8.56 7.83 4.33
N VAL A 8 8.89 6.56 4.13
CA VAL A 8 7.88 5.50 3.88
C VAL A 8 7.75 4.69 5.15
N LEU A 9 6.61 4.80 5.81
CA LEU A 9 6.33 4.18 7.09
C LEU A 9 5.50 2.90 6.90
N ASN A 10 6.14 1.75 7.03
CA ASN A 10 5.46 0.45 7.11
C ASN A 10 4.79 0.33 8.48
N PRO A 11 3.45 0.26 8.60
CA PRO A 11 2.78 0.25 9.88
C PRO A 11 2.78 -1.15 10.55
N ASN A 12 3.87 -1.89 10.40
CA ASN A 12 4.07 -3.23 10.95
C ASN A 12 5.00 -3.18 12.17
N GLY A 13 4.81 -4.10 13.11
CA GLY A 13 5.67 -4.28 14.28
C GLY A 13 6.97 -5.04 13.98
N THR A 14 7.32 -5.20 12.70
CA THR A 14 8.51 -5.90 12.21
C THR A 14 9.02 -5.23 10.93
N ASP A 15 10.24 -5.55 10.54
CA ASP A 15 10.89 -5.11 9.30
C ASP A 15 10.62 -6.04 8.10
N ILE A 16 9.70 -6.99 8.23
CA ILE A 16 9.42 -8.05 7.25
C ILE A 16 9.28 -7.57 5.79
N TYR A 17 8.75 -6.37 5.57
CA TYR A 17 8.54 -5.81 4.23
C TYR A 17 9.43 -4.60 3.92
N ASP A 18 10.35 -4.21 4.81
CA ASP A 18 11.12 -2.98 4.63
C ASP A 18 12.03 -3.04 3.41
N GLU A 19 12.70 -4.18 3.17
CA GLU A 19 13.59 -4.32 2.00
C GLU A 19 12.79 -4.31 0.69
N VAL A 20 11.68 -5.04 0.64
CA VAL A 20 10.79 -5.06 -0.53
C VAL A 20 10.22 -3.67 -0.83
N THR A 21 9.85 -2.93 0.22
CA THR A 21 9.39 -1.55 0.08
C THR A 21 10.52 -0.67 -0.46
N ARG A 22 11.75 -0.84 0.02
CA ARG A 22 12.94 -0.08 -0.43
C ARG A 22 13.24 -0.32 -1.90
N GLU A 23 13.21 -1.58 -2.35
CA GLU A 23 13.48 -1.98 -3.74
C GLU A 23 12.52 -1.30 -4.74
N VAL A 24 11.30 -0.99 -4.32
CA VAL A 24 10.30 -0.34 -5.17
C VAL A 24 10.28 1.18 -4.98
N ALA A 25 10.40 1.66 -3.74
CA ALA A 25 10.26 3.07 -3.42
C ALA A 25 11.41 3.93 -3.97
N ILE A 26 12.67 3.47 -3.80
CA ILE A 26 13.85 4.24 -4.22
C ILE A 26 13.86 4.49 -5.74
N PRO A 27 13.70 3.47 -6.62
CA PRO A 27 13.70 3.72 -8.06
C PRO A 27 12.43 4.42 -8.57
N ALA A 28 11.42 4.62 -7.73
CA ALA A 28 10.18 5.30 -8.11
C ALA A 28 10.29 6.83 -8.16
N VAL A 29 11.29 7.41 -7.52
CA VAL A 29 11.51 8.87 -7.39
C VAL A 29 12.72 9.35 -8.18
N ALA A 30 12.90 10.66 -8.27
CA ALA A 30 14.08 11.26 -8.87
C ALA A 30 15.36 10.94 -8.06
N SER A 31 16.50 10.90 -8.75
CA SER A 31 17.78 10.50 -8.14
C SER A 31 18.30 11.44 -7.05
N ASP A 32 17.75 12.63 -6.95
CA ASP A 32 18.05 13.61 -5.91
C ASP A 32 17.09 13.53 -4.70
N THR A 33 16.08 12.65 -4.72
CA THR A 33 15.16 12.44 -3.61
C THR A 33 15.67 11.34 -2.68
N GLU A 34 15.84 11.67 -1.39
CA GLU A 34 16.15 10.67 -0.36
C GLU A 34 14.87 9.95 0.08
N VAL A 35 14.88 8.62 0.05
CA VAL A 35 13.78 7.78 0.57
C VAL A 35 14.28 6.94 1.73
N VAL A 36 13.63 7.08 2.87
CA VAL A 36 13.93 6.31 4.09
C VAL A 36 12.74 5.42 4.41
N ILE A 37 13.01 4.14 4.68
CA ILE A 37 11.98 3.19 5.10
C ILE A 37 12.10 3.00 6.61
N ARG A 38 10.97 3.12 7.32
CA ARG A 38 10.85 2.80 8.77
C ARG A 38 9.62 1.91 8.99
N ASN A 39 9.60 1.25 10.13
CA ASN A 39 8.47 0.44 10.63
C ASN A 39 8.14 0.82 12.07
N LEU A 40 7.14 0.15 12.67
CA LEU A 40 6.69 0.39 14.04
C LEU A 40 7.18 -0.69 15.02
N ALA A 41 8.32 -1.35 14.76
CA ALA A 41 8.89 -2.36 15.64
C ALA A 41 9.10 -1.80 17.06
N GLY A 42 8.72 -2.59 18.06
CA GLY A 42 8.76 -2.18 19.47
C GLY A 42 7.58 -1.31 19.93
N SER A 43 6.78 -0.74 19.01
CA SER A 43 5.64 0.13 19.35
C SER A 43 4.29 -0.53 19.10
N VAL A 44 4.24 -1.56 18.26
CA VAL A 44 3.03 -2.36 17.98
C VAL A 44 3.39 -3.86 18.01
N PRO A 45 2.39 -4.75 18.12
CA PRO A 45 2.63 -6.20 18.13
C PRO A 45 3.41 -6.67 16.90
N ARG A 46 4.29 -7.63 17.07
CA ARG A 46 4.99 -8.33 16.00
C ARG A 46 4.02 -9.24 15.26
N THR A 47 3.66 -8.87 14.05
CA THR A 47 2.78 -9.66 13.17
C THR A 47 3.27 -9.58 11.73
N ALA A 48 2.97 -10.59 10.93
CA ALA A 48 3.20 -10.55 9.47
C ALA A 48 2.11 -9.73 8.74
N PHE A 49 1.02 -9.42 9.41
CA PHE A 49 -0.14 -8.71 8.87
C PHE A 49 -0.44 -7.48 9.70
N LEU A 50 -1.13 -6.55 9.07
CA LEU A 50 -1.49 -5.30 9.73
C LEU A 50 -2.42 -5.59 10.92
N PRO A 51 -2.08 -5.15 12.15
CA PRO A 51 -3.01 -5.21 13.27
C PRO A 51 -4.20 -4.28 13.04
N ALA A 52 -5.26 -4.46 13.83
CA ALA A 52 -6.43 -3.57 13.76
C ALA A 52 -6.00 -2.10 13.89
N PRO A 53 -6.59 -1.15 13.11
CA PRO A 53 -6.21 0.26 13.15
C PRO A 53 -6.14 0.84 14.56
N SER A 54 -7.08 0.49 15.43
CA SER A 54 -7.10 0.93 16.84
C SER A 54 -5.84 0.55 17.65
N VAL A 55 -5.13 -0.50 17.25
CA VAL A 55 -3.90 -0.95 17.92
C VAL A 55 -2.69 -0.16 17.46
N LEU A 56 -2.65 0.23 16.20
CA LEU A 56 -1.48 0.88 15.59
C LEU A 56 -1.53 2.41 15.57
N LEU A 57 -2.71 3.03 15.69
CA LEU A 57 -2.89 4.47 15.43
C LEU A 57 -1.96 5.35 16.27
N ASN A 58 -1.87 5.12 17.58
CA ASN A 58 -1.03 5.94 18.45
C ASN A 58 0.45 5.90 18.04
N ALA A 59 0.98 4.71 17.76
CA ALA A 59 2.36 4.54 17.35
C ALA A 59 2.63 5.16 15.97
N LEU A 60 1.69 4.97 15.03
CA LEU A 60 1.75 5.52 13.68
C LEU A 60 1.76 7.06 13.71
N LEU A 61 0.82 7.68 14.43
CA LEU A 61 0.73 9.14 14.52
C LEU A 61 1.95 9.74 15.24
N THR A 62 2.46 9.07 16.27
CA THR A 62 3.73 9.47 16.91
C THR A 62 4.88 9.44 15.91
N ALA A 63 5.02 8.37 15.12
CA ALA A 63 6.07 8.26 14.12
C ALA A 63 5.98 9.33 13.01
N VAL A 64 4.75 9.74 12.63
CA VAL A 64 4.53 10.85 11.68
C VAL A 64 4.98 12.19 12.28
N VAL A 65 4.62 12.48 13.51
CA VAL A 65 5.05 13.70 14.21
C VAL A 65 6.57 13.74 14.39
N ASP A 66 7.19 12.62 14.70
CA ASP A 66 8.64 12.53 14.83
C ASP A 66 9.35 12.66 13.47
N ALA A 67 8.74 12.21 12.38
CA ALA A 67 9.27 12.41 11.02
C ALA A 67 9.43 13.91 10.68
N GLU A 68 8.43 14.74 10.99
CA GLU A 68 8.53 16.19 10.78
C GLU A 68 9.69 16.80 11.60
N LYS A 69 9.85 16.41 12.87
CA LYS A 69 10.96 16.84 13.72
C LYS A 69 12.33 16.38 13.21
N ASP A 70 12.39 15.18 12.60
CA ASP A 70 13.59 14.61 11.99
C ASP A 70 13.94 15.24 10.63
N GLY A 71 13.15 16.23 10.17
CA GLY A 71 13.40 16.98 8.94
C GLY A 71 13.02 16.22 7.67
N PHE A 72 12.02 15.35 7.72
CA PHE A 72 11.41 14.82 6.51
C PHE A 72 10.49 15.85 5.85
N ASP A 73 10.46 15.87 4.52
CA ASP A 73 9.63 16.78 3.72
C ASP A 73 8.26 16.17 3.35
N ALA A 74 8.10 14.87 3.49
CA ALA A 74 6.83 14.17 3.32
C ALA A 74 6.84 12.79 3.99
N VAL A 75 5.64 12.26 4.29
CA VAL A 75 5.44 10.90 4.82
C VAL A 75 4.46 10.12 3.94
N VAL A 76 4.79 8.86 3.66
CA VAL A 76 3.88 7.86 3.05
C VAL A 76 3.54 6.82 4.11
N ILE A 77 2.26 6.68 4.46
CA ILE A 77 1.77 5.57 5.29
C ILE A 77 1.56 4.36 4.39
N ALA A 78 2.46 3.37 4.42
CA ALA A 78 2.48 2.26 3.46
C ALA A 78 1.44 1.17 3.78
N CYS A 79 0.15 1.52 3.77
CA CYS A 79 -0.98 0.61 3.91
C CYS A 79 -2.18 1.11 3.11
N CYS A 80 -2.77 0.24 2.28
CA CYS A 80 -3.83 0.62 1.35
C CYS A 80 -5.19 0.94 2.00
N ASP A 81 -5.40 0.63 3.28
CA ASP A 81 -6.57 1.14 4.03
C ASP A 81 -6.35 2.57 4.55
N ASP A 82 -5.21 3.19 4.25
CA ASP A 82 -4.85 4.56 4.65
C ASP A 82 -5.15 4.84 6.14
N PRO A 83 -4.64 4.01 7.08
CA PRO A 83 -4.99 4.13 8.49
C PRO A 83 -4.46 5.44 9.08
N GLY A 84 -5.33 6.19 9.77
CA GLY A 84 -4.96 7.44 10.45
C GLY A 84 -4.51 8.57 9.54
N LEU A 85 -4.70 8.47 8.22
CA LEU A 85 -4.19 9.47 7.27
C LEU A 85 -4.72 10.88 7.56
N GLN A 86 -6.02 11.02 7.86
CA GLN A 86 -6.60 12.33 8.16
C GLN A 86 -6.04 12.90 9.46
N ASP A 87 -5.98 12.08 10.51
CA ASP A 87 -5.40 12.49 11.80
C ASP A 87 -3.91 12.89 11.63
N ALA A 88 -3.17 12.15 10.83
CA ALA A 88 -1.77 12.46 10.53
C ALA A 88 -1.62 13.84 9.85
N LYS A 89 -2.47 14.15 8.87
CA LYS A 89 -2.48 15.45 8.18
C LYS A 89 -2.82 16.62 9.10
N ASP A 90 -3.65 16.38 10.11
CA ASP A 90 -4.02 17.41 11.10
C ASP A 90 -2.90 17.67 12.14
N LEU A 91 -1.94 16.74 12.28
CA LEU A 91 -0.89 16.82 13.29
C LEU A 91 0.43 17.44 12.81
N VAL A 92 0.70 17.44 11.49
CA VAL A 92 1.96 17.94 10.92
C VAL A 92 1.72 18.90 9.77
N SER A 93 2.73 19.73 9.47
CA SER A 93 2.69 20.68 8.36
C SER A 93 3.22 20.10 7.05
N ILE A 94 4.02 19.03 7.13
CA ILE A 94 4.55 18.34 5.95
C ILE A 94 3.46 17.48 5.30
N PRO A 95 3.49 17.29 3.97
CA PRO A 95 2.56 16.39 3.29
C PRO A 95 2.59 14.97 3.84
N VAL A 96 1.41 14.42 4.13
CA VAL A 96 1.23 13.00 4.44
C VAL A 96 0.28 12.40 3.42
N THR A 97 0.63 11.28 2.85
CA THR A 97 -0.22 10.54 1.91
C THR A 97 -0.18 9.04 2.16
N ALA A 98 -1.05 8.31 1.47
CA ALA A 98 -1.13 6.86 1.58
C ALA A 98 -1.62 6.25 0.25
N PRO A 99 -1.53 4.92 0.05
CA PRO A 99 -1.72 4.31 -1.25
C PRO A 99 -3.09 4.52 -1.90
N MET A 100 -4.20 4.43 -1.15
CA MET A 100 -5.53 4.62 -1.74
C MET A 100 -5.77 6.09 -2.13
N GLU A 101 -5.37 7.04 -1.29
CA GLU A 101 -5.43 8.46 -1.63
C GLU A 101 -4.63 8.76 -2.90
N ALA A 102 -3.37 8.34 -2.94
CA ALA A 102 -2.50 8.55 -4.09
C ALA A 102 -3.08 7.90 -5.36
N ALA A 103 -3.65 6.69 -5.24
CA ALA A 103 -4.25 5.98 -6.37
C ALA A 103 -5.44 6.73 -6.96
N VAL A 104 -6.39 7.20 -6.14
CA VAL A 104 -7.58 7.90 -6.65
C VAL A 104 -7.22 9.23 -7.30
N HIS A 105 -6.27 9.98 -6.73
CA HIS A 105 -5.83 11.26 -7.31
C HIS A 105 -4.98 11.08 -8.57
N THR A 106 -4.18 10.01 -8.64
CA THR A 106 -3.44 9.66 -9.87
C THR A 106 -4.35 9.17 -10.97
N ALA A 107 -5.39 8.38 -10.64
CA ALA A 107 -6.32 7.84 -11.62
C ALA A 107 -7.28 8.89 -12.19
N ALA A 108 -7.66 9.91 -11.41
CA ALA A 108 -8.68 10.89 -11.80
C ALA A 108 -8.49 11.53 -13.20
N PRO A 109 -7.29 11.96 -13.62
CA PRO A 109 -7.06 12.47 -14.97
C PRO A 109 -6.89 11.37 -16.03
N LEU A 110 -6.82 10.10 -15.64
CA LEU A 110 -6.51 8.97 -16.54
C LEU A 110 -7.75 8.17 -16.93
N GLY A 111 -8.83 8.22 -16.13
CA GLY A 111 -10.07 7.50 -16.39
C GLY A 111 -10.65 6.84 -15.15
N ARG A 112 -11.39 5.76 -15.36
CA ARG A 112 -12.12 5.03 -14.31
C ARG A 112 -11.21 4.07 -13.57
N LEU A 113 -11.26 4.11 -12.24
CA LEU A 113 -10.42 3.30 -11.35
C LEU A 113 -11.12 1.99 -10.95
N GLY A 114 -10.58 0.88 -11.38
CA GLY A 114 -10.86 -0.45 -10.84
C GLY A 114 -9.89 -0.78 -9.70
N VAL A 115 -10.39 -1.32 -8.61
CA VAL A 115 -9.57 -1.75 -7.48
C VAL A 115 -9.57 -3.26 -7.37
N ILE A 116 -8.39 -3.87 -7.28
CA ILE A 116 -8.22 -5.27 -6.94
C ILE A 116 -7.84 -5.35 -5.46
N ALA A 117 -8.78 -5.76 -4.63
CA ALA A 117 -8.60 -5.87 -3.19
C ALA A 117 -8.12 -7.27 -2.78
N PRO A 118 -7.33 -7.42 -1.72
CA PRO A 118 -6.93 -8.72 -1.23
C PRO A 118 -8.13 -9.48 -0.64
N ARG A 119 -8.22 -10.77 -0.96
CA ARG A 119 -9.04 -11.74 -0.24
C ARG A 119 -8.12 -12.62 0.57
N ILE A 120 -8.12 -12.43 1.88
CA ILE A 120 -7.30 -13.22 2.79
C ILE A 120 -7.88 -14.62 2.82
N GLU A 121 -7.07 -15.60 2.44
CA GLU A 121 -7.39 -17.03 2.50
C GLU A 121 -6.52 -17.61 3.62
N SER A 122 -7.07 -17.75 4.82
CA SER A 122 -6.49 -18.56 5.88
C SER A 122 -7.13 -19.93 5.82
N GLY A 123 -6.33 -21.00 5.91
CA GLY A 123 -6.75 -22.38 5.68
C GLY A 123 -7.89 -22.93 6.54
N GLU A 124 -8.45 -22.14 7.46
CA GLU A 124 -9.63 -22.46 8.26
C GLU A 124 -10.86 -21.59 7.95
N ASN A 125 -10.72 -20.53 7.14
CA ASN A 125 -11.79 -19.56 6.87
C ASN A 125 -11.97 -19.24 5.38
N GLU A 126 -12.02 -20.24 4.53
CA GLU A 126 -12.26 -20.11 3.09
C GLU A 126 -13.59 -19.40 2.74
N ASN A 127 -14.49 -19.24 3.72
CA ASN A 127 -15.83 -18.71 3.54
C ASN A 127 -16.05 -17.29 4.08
N LEU A 128 -15.00 -16.56 4.49
CA LEU A 128 -15.18 -15.15 4.83
C LEU A 128 -15.51 -14.38 3.55
N PRO A 129 -16.69 -13.73 3.49
CA PRO A 129 -17.04 -12.94 2.31
C PRO A 129 -16.00 -11.85 2.13
N ALA A 130 -15.49 -11.74 0.91
CA ALA A 130 -14.58 -10.67 0.54
C ALA A 130 -15.18 -9.30 0.91
N ASN A 131 -14.65 -8.67 1.96
CA ASN A 131 -15.19 -7.40 2.45
C ASN A 131 -14.51 -6.24 1.72
N SER A 132 -15.18 -5.71 0.71
CA SER A 132 -14.72 -4.54 -0.06
C SER A 132 -15.30 -3.21 0.44
N ASN A 133 -16.06 -3.21 1.54
CA ASN A 133 -16.70 -1.99 2.04
C ASN A 133 -15.68 -0.90 2.43
N TRP A 134 -14.49 -1.29 2.89
CA TRP A 134 -13.42 -0.35 3.21
C TRP A 134 -12.95 0.41 1.96
N VAL A 135 -12.79 -0.25 0.81
CA VAL A 135 -12.42 0.39 -0.46
C VAL A 135 -13.44 1.46 -0.83
N ARG A 136 -14.72 1.11 -0.84
CA ARG A 136 -15.81 2.04 -1.18
C ARG A 136 -15.85 3.24 -0.24
N ARG A 137 -15.67 3.00 1.07
CA ARG A 137 -15.62 4.08 2.07
C ARG A 137 -14.45 5.03 1.82
N ARG A 138 -13.24 4.50 1.57
CA ARG A 138 -12.06 5.34 1.30
C ARG A 138 -12.25 6.20 0.05
N ILE A 139 -12.67 5.59 -1.06
CA ILE A 139 -12.93 6.33 -2.31
C ILE A 139 -14.01 7.42 -2.10
N HIS A 140 -15.06 7.11 -1.33
CA HIS A 140 -16.11 8.08 -0.99
C HIS A 140 -15.57 9.22 -0.12
N GLN A 141 -14.76 8.92 0.89
CA GLN A 141 -14.13 9.92 1.76
C GLN A 141 -13.25 10.90 0.98
N TYR A 142 -12.58 10.44 -0.07
CA TYR A 142 -11.77 11.29 -0.97
C TYR A 142 -12.60 12.06 -2.02
N GLY A 143 -13.93 11.91 -2.01
CA GLY A 143 -14.80 12.58 -2.99
C GLY A 143 -14.70 12.00 -4.41
N MET A 144 -14.06 10.84 -4.60
CA MET A 144 -13.72 10.28 -5.90
C MET A 144 -14.65 9.14 -6.36
N SER A 145 -15.86 9.05 -5.80
CA SER A 145 -16.84 8.01 -6.18
C SER A 145 -17.21 8.04 -7.66
N HIS A 146 -17.10 9.19 -8.32
CA HIS A 146 -17.45 9.37 -9.74
C HIS A 146 -16.46 8.69 -10.71
N ILE A 147 -15.21 8.45 -10.29
CA ILE A 147 -14.22 7.73 -11.12
C ILE A 147 -14.17 6.22 -10.76
N PHE A 148 -14.89 5.78 -9.75
CA PHE A 148 -14.79 4.38 -9.29
C PHE A 148 -15.56 3.44 -10.23
N ALA A 149 -14.82 2.54 -10.89
CA ALA A 149 -15.37 1.52 -11.77
C ALA A 149 -15.96 0.34 -10.99
N GLY A 150 -15.19 -0.16 -10.01
CA GLY A 150 -15.60 -1.32 -9.23
C GLY A 150 -14.49 -1.87 -8.35
N VAL A 151 -14.82 -2.90 -7.55
CA VAL A 151 -13.84 -3.65 -6.78
C VAL A 151 -13.97 -5.13 -7.08
N ARG A 152 -12.84 -5.75 -7.41
CA ARG A 152 -12.68 -7.20 -7.58
C ARG A 152 -11.66 -7.71 -6.57
N HIS A 153 -11.52 -9.02 -6.43
CA HIS A 153 -10.67 -9.61 -5.41
C HIS A 153 -9.68 -10.61 -6.02
N ALA A 154 -8.44 -10.54 -5.53
CA ALA A 154 -7.44 -11.56 -5.80
C ALA A 154 -7.06 -12.27 -4.48
N PRO A 155 -6.71 -13.56 -4.53
CA PRO A 155 -6.24 -14.28 -3.35
C PRO A 155 -5.00 -13.63 -2.76
N CYS A 156 -4.94 -13.65 -1.43
CA CYS A 156 -3.80 -13.20 -0.65
C CYS A 156 -3.43 -14.34 0.31
N PRO A 157 -2.81 -15.42 -0.23
CA PRO A 157 -2.53 -16.60 0.55
C PRO A 157 -1.47 -16.32 1.61
N HIS A 158 -1.66 -16.92 2.79
CA HIS A 158 -0.77 -16.77 3.93
C HIS A 158 -0.38 -18.14 4.48
N PRO A 159 0.83 -18.28 5.03
CA PRO A 159 1.17 -19.44 5.82
C PRO A 159 0.19 -19.63 6.99
N SER A 160 0.12 -20.82 7.55
CA SER A 160 -0.68 -21.04 8.76
C SER A 160 -0.22 -20.14 9.91
N GLU A 161 -1.12 -19.87 10.86
CA GLU A 161 -0.78 -19.04 12.03
C GLU A 161 0.45 -19.58 12.77
N ALA A 162 0.50 -20.89 13.03
CA ALA A 162 1.62 -21.55 13.68
C ALA A 162 2.95 -21.40 12.90
N GLU A 163 2.90 -21.49 11.58
CA GLU A 163 4.08 -21.28 10.71
C GLU A 163 4.52 -19.82 10.72
N THR A 164 3.56 -18.91 10.67
CA THR A 164 3.80 -17.46 10.74
C THR A 164 4.47 -17.08 12.05
N GLU A 165 3.94 -17.51 13.20
CA GLU A 165 4.52 -17.26 14.51
C GLU A 165 5.93 -17.84 14.61
N ARG A 166 6.11 -19.09 14.20
CA ARG A 166 7.42 -19.74 14.20
C ARG A 166 8.45 -18.96 13.41
N LEU A 167 8.10 -18.54 12.17
CA LEU A 167 9.03 -17.84 11.29
C LEU A 167 9.27 -16.38 11.70
N LEU A 168 8.31 -15.72 12.33
CA LEU A 168 8.52 -14.40 12.93
C LEU A 168 9.65 -14.40 13.96
N ASP A 169 9.83 -15.52 14.67
CA ASP A 169 10.86 -15.64 15.71
C ASP A 169 12.18 -16.22 15.19
N THR A 170 12.16 -17.02 14.13
CA THR A 170 13.34 -17.77 13.69
C THR A 170 13.92 -17.31 12.36
N ASP A 171 13.09 -16.89 11.39
CA ASP A 171 13.52 -16.49 10.05
C ASP A 171 12.49 -15.61 9.35
N ILE A 172 12.53 -14.33 9.63
CA ILE A 172 11.61 -13.34 9.05
C ILE A 172 11.78 -13.20 7.52
N GLY A 173 12.99 -13.44 7.02
CA GLY A 173 13.27 -13.43 5.58
C GLY A 173 12.58 -14.58 4.86
N GLN A 174 12.59 -15.79 5.44
CA GLN A 174 11.85 -16.94 4.92
C GLN A 174 10.35 -16.67 4.94
N LEU A 175 9.82 -16.05 6.00
CA LEU A 175 8.40 -15.68 6.07
C LEU A 175 8.01 -14.73 4.94
N CYS A 176 8.81 -13.67 4.73
CA CYS A 176 8.59 -12.73 3.64
C CYS A 176 8.59 -13.44 2.27
N ALA A 177 9.56 -14.32 2.04
CA ALA A 177 9.67 -15.08 0.79
C ALA A 177 8.46 -15.99 0.55
N LEU A 178 7.97 -16.69 1.58
CA LEU A 178 6.77 -17.53 1.48
C LEU A 178 5.51 -16.72 1.16
N VAL A 179 5.28 -15.63 1.89
CA VAL A 179 4.13 -14.75 1.64
C VAL A 179 4.17 -14.18 0.22
N ARG A 180 5.31 -13.62 -0.19
CA ARG A 180 5.44 -13.03 -1.53
C ARG A 180 5.39 -14.05 -2.65
N GLY A 181 5.94 -15.25 -2.46
CA GLY A 181 5.86 -16.36 -3.41
C GLY A 181 4.41 -16.77 -3.66
N GLY A 182 3.64 -17.00 -2.60
CA GLY A 182 2.22 -17.32 -2.71
C GLY A 182 1.41 -16.21 -3.40
N MET A 183 1.72 -14.95 -3.09
CA MET A 183 1.09 -13.81 -3.77
C MET A 183 1.45 -13.70 -5.25
N ALA A 184 2.71 -13.94 -5.62
CA ALA A 184 3.13 -13.93 -7.02
C ALA A 184 2.40 -15.01 -7.83
N ASP A 185 2.22 -16.19 -7.28
CA ASP A 185 1.49 -17.28 -7.94
C ASP A 185 -0.01 -16.96 -8.06
N ALA A 186 -0.63 -16.45 -7.01
CA ALA A 186 -2.03 -16.00 -7.03
C ALA A 186 -2.27 -14.88 -8.06
N LEU A 187 -1.30 -13.99 -8.26
CA LEU A 187 -1.39 -12.92 -9.27
C LEU A 187 -1.34 -13.46 -10.70
N LYS A 188 -0.51 -14.48 -10.99
CA LYS A 188 -0.38 -15.07 -12.33
C LYS A 188 -1.70 -15.68 -12.82
N ASP A 189 -2.46 -16.32 -11.92
CA ASP A 189 -3.72 -16.96 -12.25
C ASP A 189 -4.91 -16.02 -12.04
N THR A 190 -5.32 -15.90 -10.79
CA THR A 190 -6.55 -15.16 -10.42
C THR A 190 -6.37 -13.65 -10.53
N GLY A 191 -5.21 -13.10 -10.18
CA GLY A 191 -4.97 -11.66 -10.22
C GLY A 191 -5.11 -11.09 -11.63
N ILE A 192 -4.45 -11.70 -12.62
CA ILE A 192 -4.55 -11.32 -14.03
C ILE A 192 -6.00 -11.43 -14.52
N LYS A 193 -6.67 -12.54 -14.23
CA LYS A 193 -8.06 -12.73 -14.63
C LYS A 193 -9.00 -11.66 -14.06
N GLN A 194 -8.86 -11.33 -12.78
CA GLN A 194 -9.67 -10.29 -12.16
C GLN A 194 -9.37 -8.89 -12.71
N ALA A 195 -8.13 -8.63 -13.07
CA ALA A 195 -7.72 -7.40 -13.73
C ALA A 195 -8.33 -7.28 -15.15
N GLN A 196 -8.32 -8.36 -15.94
CA GLN A 196 -8.98 -8.41 -17.26
C GLN A 196 -10.49 -8.16 -17.13
N LEU A 197 -11.16 -8.85 -16.20
CA LEU A 197 -12.59 -8.65 -15.96
C LEU A 197 -12.91 -7.21 -15.49
N ALA A 198 -12.03 -6.58 -14.72
CA ALA A 198 -12.21 -5.17 -14.34
C ALA A 198 -12.18 -4.24 -15.57
N CYS A 199 -11.33 -4.53 -16.56
CA CYS A 199 -11.32 -3.78 -17.80
C CYS A 199 -12.54 -4.09 -18.69
N GLU A 200 -12.92 -5.36 -18.83
CA GLU A 200 -13.94 -5.81 -19.78
C GLU A 200 -15.38 -5.58 -19.30
N GLU A 201 -15.63 -5.77 -18.00
CA GLU A 201 -16.99 -5.74 -17.43
C GLU A 201 -17.27 -4.47 -16.61
N ASP A 202 -16.23 -3.87 -15.98
CA ASP A 202 -16.39 -2.69 -15.14
C ASP A 202 -15.93 -1.41 -15.84
N ASP A 203 -15.41 -1.49 -17.08
CA ASP A 203 -14.84 -0.37 -17.85
C ASP A 203 -13.73 0.36 -17.11
N ALA A 204 -12.83 -0.35 -16.46
CA ALA A 204 -11.70 0.24 -15.76
C ALA A 204 -10.57 0.62 -16.73
N ASP A 205 -10.17 1.90 -16.75
CA ASP A 205 -9.03 2.43 -17.51
C ASP A 205 -7.73 2.35 -16.72
N VAL A 206 -7.86 2.35 -15.38
CA VAL A 206 -6.76 2.30 -14.42
C VAL A 206 -7.07 1.23 -13.39
N LEU A 207 -6.07 0.43 -13.02
CA LEU A 207 -6.17 -0.59 -12.00
C LEU A 207 -5.26 -0.27 -10.82
N PHE A 208 -5.78 -0.43 -9.61
CA PHE A 208 -5.01 -0.33 -8.38
C PHE A 208 -5.10 -1.63 -7.58
N PHE A 209 -3.95 -2.24 -7.31
CA PHE A 209 -3.84 -3.42 -6.48
C PHE A 209 -3.66 -3.02 -5.02
N ALA A 210 -4.72 -3.15 -4.22
CA ALA A 210 -4.84 -2.54 -2.90
C ALA A 210 -4.22 -3.39 -1.77
N CYS A 211 -2.98 -3.81 -1.95
CA CYS A 211 -2.14 -4.43 -0.92
C CYS A 211 -0.67 -4.13 -1.20
N THR A 212 0.02 -3.50 -0.26
CA THR A 212 1.44 -3.12 -0.43
C THR A 212 2.38 -4.31 -0.64
N ILE A 213 1.99 -5.52 -0.20
CA ILE A 213 2.78 -6.74 -0.40
C ILE A 213 2.82 -7.17 -1.88
N TRP A 214 1.87 -6.75 -2.72
CA TRP A 214 1.91 -6.96 -4.17
C TRP A 214 2.87 -6.03 -4.91
N SER A 215 3.39 -5.01 -4.24
CA SER A 215 4.30 -4.05 -4.85
C SER A 215 5.53 -4.75 -5.46
N GLY A 216 5.90 -4.34 -6.66
CA GLY A 216 6.98 -4.96 -7.43
C GLY A 216 6.65 -6.31 -8.08
N LEU A 217 5.43 -6.87 -7.88
CA LEU A 217 4.98 -8.13 -8.48
C LEU A 217 4.02 -7.91 -9.67
N LEU A 218 3.64 -6.68 -9.98
CA LEU A 218 2.56 -6.35 -10.92
C LEU A 218 2.96 -6.33 -12.40
N GLY A 219 4.22 -6.58 -12.73
CA GLY A 219 4.70 -6.65 -14.12
C GLY A 219 3.87 -7.58 -15.00
N PRO A 220 3.67 -8.87 -14.62
CA PRO A 220 2.84 -9.79 -15.39
C PRO A 220 1.39 -9.35 -15.55
N VAL A 221 0.82 -8.64 -14.57
CA VAL A 221 -0.53 -8.08 -14.70
C VAL A 221 -0.55 -6.98 -15.77
N GLN A 222 0.40 -6.04 -15.73
CA GLN A 222 0.49 -4.95 -16.71
C GLN A 222 0.65 -5.46 -18.14
N GLU A 223 1.36 -6.56 -18.34
CA GLU A 223 1.54 -7.18 -19.66
C GLU A 223 0.26 -7.81 -20.23
N ASN A 224 -0.74 -8.10 -19.37
CA ASN A 224 -1.94 -8.85 -19.74
C ASN A 224 -3.24 -8.01 -19.71
N VAL A 225 -3.15 -6.70 -19.44
CA VAL A 225 -4.31 -5.79 -19.43
C VAL A 225 -4.02 -4.51 -20.21
N PRO A 226 -5.02 -3.90 -20.86
CA PRO A 226 -4.87 -2.61 -21.54
C PRO A 226 -4.82 -1.44 -20.55
N ALA A 227 -5.41 -1.60 -19.36
CA ALA A 227 -5.46 -0.59 -18.31
C ALA A 227 -4.08 -0.31 -17.72
N ARG A 228 -3.87 0.91 -17.24
CA ARG A 228 -2.66 1.27 -16.50
C ARG A 228 -2.71 0.71 -15.09
N VAL A 229 -1.71 -0.07 -14.68
CA VAL A 229 -1.62 -0.65 -13.35
C VAL A 229 -0.82 0.27 -12.42
N LEU A 230 -1.44 0.69 -11.31
CA LEU A 230 -0.82 1.50 -10.27
C LEU A 230 -0.25 0.59 -9.18
N ASP A 231 1.05 0.73 -8.93
CA ASP A 231 1.75 0.01 -7.87
C ASP A 231 1.47 0.65 -6.49
N PRO A 232 1.14 -0.14 -5.45
CA PRO A 232 0.72 0.38 -4.15
C PRO A 232 1.83 0.99 -3.29
N VAL A 233 3.09 0.92 -3.70
CA VAL A 233 4.22 1.62 -3.07
C VAL A 233 4.77 2.71 -3.99
N ALA A 234 5.04 2.41 -5.25
CA ALA A 234 5.61 3.40 -6.17
C ALA A 234 4.67 4.60 -6.39
N THR A 235 3.36 4.37 -6.48
CA THR A 235 2.38 5.46 -6.71
C THR A 235 2.36 6.47 -5.57
N PRO A 236 2.16 6.09 -4.29
CA PRO A 236 2.15 7.06 -3.20
C PRO A 236 3.51 7.72 -2.96
N VAL A 237 4.62 7.06 -3.23
CA VAL A 237 5.96 7.67 -3.09
C VAL A 237 6.17 8.75 -4.13
N ARG A 238 5.79 8.54 -5.40
CA ARG A 238 5.80 9.58 -6.44
C ARG A 238 4.86 10.73 -6.12
N PHE A 239 3.70 10.43 -5.57
CA PHE A 239 2.73 11.43 -5.15
C PHE A 239 3.28 12.28 -4.00
N ALA A 240 3.90 11.66 -3.00
CA ALA A 240 4.58 12.35 -1.90
C ALA A 240 5.73 13.25 -2.39
N GLU A 241 6.55 12.77 -3.34
CA GLU A 241 7.61 13.57 -3.95
C GLU A 241 7.05 14.82 -4.63
N MET A 242 5.99 14.66 -5.42
CA MET A 242 5.32 15.79 -6.08
C MET A 242 4.82 16.81 -5.06
N LEU A 243 4.20 16.35 -3.97
CA LEU A 243 3.70 17.22 -2.90
C LEU A 243 4.84 17.94 -2.17
N ALA A 244 5.91 17.23 -1.81
CA ALA A 244 7.08 17.81 -1.15
C ALA A 244 7.75 18.89 -2.02
N ARG A 245 7.92 18.64 -3.32
CA ARG A 245 8.50 19.62 -4.24
C ARG A 245 7.62 20.86 -4.44
N ASN A 246 6.31 20.72 -4.38
CA ASN A 246 5.38 21.85 -4.49
C ASN A 246 5.24 22.62 -3.17
N GLY A 247 5.33 21.97 -2.01
CA GLY A 247 5.24 22.60 -0.70
C GLY A 247 6.49 23.43 -0.33
N ALA A 248 7.64 23.14 -0.91
CA ALA A 248 8.88 23.89 -0.67
C ALA A 248 8.89 25.34 -1.20
N ASN A 249 7.80 25.79 -1.83
CA ASN A 249 7.67 27.12 -2.43
C ASN A 249 6.59 28.00 -1.77
N VAL A 250 6.08 27.63 -0.58
CA VAL A 250 5.06 28.41 0.14
C VAL A 250 5.63 29.06 1.38
#